data_8d299ae3a2b9ed7c3f8b6498305969a2
#
_entry.id   8d299ae3a2b9ed7c3f8b6498305969a2
#
_cell.length_a   1.000
_cell.length_b   1.000
_cell.length_c   1.000
_cell.angle_alpha   90.00
_cell.angle_beta   90.00
_cell.angle_gamma   90.00
#
_symmetry.space_group_name_H-M   'P 1'
#
loop_
_entity.id
_entity.type
_entity.pdbx_description
1 polymer ?
#
loop_
_entity_poly.entity_id
_entity_poly.type
_entity_poly.pdbx_seq_one_letter_code
_entity_poly.pdbx_strand_id
1 'polypeptide(L)'
;AQMLSSIIPCILEQNDFEEVYSDTCWQKMKQGTGVWGVYWDQEKLGGLGDISIRPVNVLNLFWEPGVTDIQRSQNVFYLELEDNETLLAAYPQLAGKLGGSSAVLSRYRTDDAVDLSEKTLVVDWYYKKRVGGRTVLHYCKYVGQTVLYATENDTFVPSVTREEVDERGERTLVQVPVRGPACERGLYDDGEYPFIFDRLFPIEGSICGYGYIDIGKGAQEQIDRMDQAIVKNTIMAATPRWFRRSDGSVNEQEYADWTKPFVHVDGNLGQDSLQQAQVNMLPGICVQVLNNKIEELKWTTGNTDVTNGQVSSGVTAASAIAALQEASGRSSRASTQSAYRAYARLIRMVIERIRQFYDLPRRFRIVGAGGAEEFVSYCNARLKAQSMGPEALMRTPVFDVTVTAQKHTAYTKLAQNEPVSYTHLRAHET
;
A
#
# COMPACT_ATOMS: atom_id res chain seq x y z
N ALA A 1 -4.04 12.54 26.34
CA ALA A 1 -2.95 12.21 25.40
C ALA A 1 -2.33 10.86 25.76
N GLN A 2 -1.81 10.69 26.97
CA GLN A 2 -1.10 9.48 27.42
C GLN A 2 -1.93 8.19 27.22
N MET A 3 -3.22 8.22 27.56
CA MET A 3 -4.13 7.09 27.38
C MET A 3 -4.34 6.73 25.90
N LEU A 4 -4.47 7.73 25.02
CA LEU A 4 -4.56 7.50 23.57
C LEU A 4 -3.28 6.88 23.03
N SER A 5 -2.11 7.32 23.50
CA SER A 5 -0.82 6.73 23.08
C SER A 5 -0.69 5.24 23.44
N SER A 6 -1.41 4.78 24.48
CA SER A 6 -1.41 3.36 24.88
C SER A 6 -2.52 2.56 24.16
N ILE A 7 -3.65 3.17 23.81
CA ILE A 7 -4.79 2.49 23.18
C ILE A 7 -4.59 2.36 21.66
N ILE A 8 -4.03 3.38 21.01
CA ILE A 8 -3.84 3.38 19.55
C ILE A 8 -3.03 2.15 19.08
N PRO A 9 -1.91 1.76 19.72
CA PRO A 9 -1.21 0.53 19.33
C PRO A 9 -2.08 -0.72 19.40
N CYS A 10 -2.97 -0.84 20.40
CA CYS A 10 -3.90 -1.97 20.49
C CYS A 10 -4.91 -1.98 19.33
N ILE A 11 -5.40 -0.80 18.92
CA ILE A 11 -6.30 -0.69 17.76
C ILE A 11 -5.58 -1.06 16.46
N LEU A 12 -4.32 -0.67 16.31
CA LEU A 12 -3.49 -1.03 15.16
C LEU A 12 -3.23 -2.54 15.13
N GLU A 13 -2.91 -3.15 16.27
CA GLU A 13 -2.72 -4.60 16.41
C GLU A 13 -3.99 -5.38 16.06
N GLN A 14 -5.17 -4.93 16.53
CA GLN A 14 -6.47 -5.53 16.21
C GLN A 14 -6.85 -5.45 14.72
N ASN A 15 -6.22 -4.55 13.97
CA ASN A 15 -6.41 -4.40 12.53
C ASN A 15 -5.26 -5.00 11.72
N ASP A 16 -4.39 -5.81 12.33
CA ASP A 16 -3.21 -6.40 11.66
C ASP A 16 -2.42 -5.35 10.85
N PHE A 17 -2.24 -4.16 11.46
CA PHE A 17 -1.70 -3.00 10.74
C PHE A 17 -0.29 -3.24 10.19
N GLU A 18 0.47 -4.14 10.75
CA GLU A 18 1.80 -4.50 10.26
C GLU A 18 1.71 -5.14 8.87
N GLU A 19 0.72 -6.03 8.64
CA GLU A 19 0.44 -6.63 7.34
C GLU A 19 -0.11 -5.57 6.36
N VAL A 20 -1.10 -4.79 6.78
CA VAL A 20 -1.67 -3.67 6.01
C VAL A 20 -0.57 -2.69 5.57
N TYR A 21 0.37 -2.38 6.47
CA TYR A 21 1.51 -1.51 6.17
C TYR A 21 2.45 -2.14 5.14
N SER A 22 2.77 -3.42 5.29
CA SER A 22 3.63 -4.17 4.37
C SER A 22 3.04 -4.18 2.96
N ASP A 23 1.76 -4.51 2.81
CA ASP A 23 1.04 -4.53 1.54
C ASP A 23 1.01 -3.14 0.87
N THR A 24 0.73 -2.11 1.66
CA THR A 24 0.72 -0.73 1.15
C THR A 24 2.11 -0.27 0.74
N CYS A 25 3.15 -0.64 1.50
CA CYS A 25 4.54 -0.38 1.11
C CYS A 25 4.91 -1.08 -0.19
N TRP A 26 4.47 -2.33 -0.37
CA TRP A 26 4.69 -3.06 -1.61
C TRP A 26 4.04 -2.36 -2.82
N GLN A 27 2.79 -1.91 -2.67
CA GLN A 27 2.12 -1.11 -3.69
C GLN A 27 2.85 0.21 -3.96
N LYS A 28 3.27 0.91 -2.91
CA LYS A 28 4.04 2.16 -3.02
C LYS A 28 5.35 1.96 -3.80
N MET A 29 6.08 0.89 -3.54
CA MET A 29 7.34 0.60 -4.23
C MET A 29 7.12 0.30 -5.72
N LYS A 30 6.07 -0.46 -6.05
CA LYS A 30 5.74 -0.83 -7.44
C LYS A 30 5.21 0.35 -8.25
N GLN A 31 4.11 0.94 -7.79
CA GLN A 31 3.31 1.91 -8.55
C GLN A 31 3.44 3.35 -8.03
N GLY A 32 4.35 3.60 -7.09
CA GLY A 32 4.67 4.92 -6.58
C GLY A 32 3.73 5.48 -5.53
N THR A 33 2.58 4.84 -5.29
CA THR A 33 1.57 5.33 -4.36
C THR A 33 0.93 4.17 -3.62
N GLY A 34 1.01 4.20 -2.30
CA GLY A 34 0.20 3.37 -1.42
C GLY A 34 -0.91 4.20 -0.80
N VAL A 35 -2.07 3.58 -0.57
CA VAL A 35 -3.22 4.26 0.04
C VAL A 35 -3.75 3.40 1.18
N TRP A 36 -3.94 4.04 2.36
CA TRP A 36 -4.66 3.45 3.48
C TRP A 36 -6.07 4.03 3.58
N GLY A 37 -7.02 3.16 3.91
CA GLY A 37 -8.37 3.56 4.28
C GLY A 37 -8.60 3.41 5.79
N VAL A 38 -9.21 4.42 6.44
CA VAL A 38 -9.58 4.40 7.86
C VAL A 38 -11.09 4.56 7.97
N TYR A 39 -11.77 3.47 8.21
CA TYR A 39 -13.23 3.40 8.20
C TYR A 39 -13.78 3.10 9.59
N TRP A 40 -15.07 3.36 9.76
CA TRP A 40 -15.87 2.80 10.83
C TRP A 40 -16.66 1.62 10.28
N ASP A 41 -16.46 0.46 10.85
CA ASP A 41 -17.16 -0.77 10.48
C ASP A 41 -18.20 -1.10 11.58
N GLN A 42 -19.47 -1.06 11.22
CA GLN A 42 -20.56 -1.28 12.16
C GLN A 42 -20.77 -2.74 12.54
N GLU A 43 -20.32 -3.69 11.70
CA GLU A 43 -20.52 -5.11 11.90
C GLU A 43 -19.50 -5.73 12.85
N LYS A 44 -18.34 -5.07 13.02
CA LYS A 44 -17.31 -5.55 13.95
C LYS A 44 -17.84 -5.66 15.38
N LEU A 45 -17.25 -6.59 16.13
CA LEU A 45 -17.55 -6.82 17.55
C LEU A 45 -19.04 -7.09 17.84
N GLY A 46 -19.71 -7.84 16.96
CA GLY A 46 -21.11 -8.22 17.14
C GLY A 46 -22.10 -7.06 17.08
N GLY A 47 -21.81 -6.05 16.24
CA GLY A 47 -22.66 -4.87 16.05
C GLY A 47 -22.30 -3.67 16.94
N LEU A 48 -21.29 -3.79 17.79
CA LEU A 48 -20.76 -2.64 18.54
C LEU A 48 -20.02 -1.67 17.61
N GLY A 49 -19.55 -2.18 16.48
CA GLY A 49 -18.73 -1.49 15.50
C GLY A 49 -17.30 -1.25 15.99
N ASP A 50 -16.35 -1.14 15.08
CA ASP A 50 -14.97 -0.76 15.41
C ASP A 50 -14.27 -0.10 14.22
N ILE A 51 -13.09 0.48 14.48
CA ILE A 51 -12.23 1.05 13.45
C ILE A 51 -11.70 -0.07 12.55
N SER A 52 -11.77 0.14 11.24
CA SER A 52 -11.21 -0.73 10.22
C SER A 52 -10.15 0.01 9.43
N ILE A 53 -8.93 -0.52 9.44
CA ILE A 53 -7.81 0.03 8.67
C ILE A 53 -7.44 -1.02 7.62
N ARG A 54 -7.49 -0.63 6.34
CA ARG A 54 -7.20 -1.56 5.24
C ARG A 54 -6.45 -0.89 4.10
N PRO A 55 -5.67 -1.64 3.30
CA PRO A 55 -5.07 -1.11 2.10
C PRO A 55 -6.17 -0.80 1.07
N VAL A 56 -5.99 0.27 0.32
CA VAL A 56 -6.90 0.70 -0.74
C VAL A 56 -6.16 0.65 -2.08
N ASN A 57 -6.74 -0.03 -3.05
CA ASN A 57 -6.17 -0.04 -4.39
C ASN A 57 -6.39 1.33 -5.05
N VAL A 58 -5.29 2.03 -5.34
CA VAL A 58 -5.34 3.36 -5.97
C VAL A 58 -5.99 3.34 -7.36
N LEU A 59 -5.95 2.19 -8.06
CA LEU A 59 -6.57 2.03 -9.38
C LEU A 59 -8.11 2.02 -9.32
N ASN A 60 -8.67 1.72 -8.16
CA ASN A 60 -10.11 1.70 -7.92
C ASN A 60 -10.62 3.02 -7.33
N LEU A 61 -9.73 3.99 -7.09
CA LEU A 61 -10.04 5.26 -6.48
C LEU A 61 -10.00 6.38 -7.54
N PHE A 62 -11.09 7.13 -7.67
CA PHE A 62 -11.25 8.19 -8.65
C PHE A 62 -11.56 9.51 -7.94
N TRP A 63 -10.94 10.58 -8.41
CA TRP A 63 -11.09 11.95 -7.90
C TRP A 63 -11.03 12.95 -9.02
N GLU A 64 -11.28 14.21 -8.71
CA GLU A 64 -11.26 15.28 -9.70
C GLU A 64 -9.84 15.53 -10.26
N PRO A 65 -9.72 15.82 -11.56
CA PRO A 65 -8.42 16.10 -12.18
C PRO A 65 -7.80 17.40 -11.63
N GLY A 66 -6.46 17.43 -11.58
CA GLY A 66 -5.71 18.63 -11.16
C GLY A 66 -5.64 18.85 -9.64
N VAL A 67 -6.18 17.96 -8.84
CA VAL A 67 -6.12 18.02 -7.37
C VAL A 67 -4.83 17.40 -6.88
N THR A 68 -4.13 18.08 -5.97
CA THR A 68 -2.86 17.64 -5.38
C THR A 68 -3.00 17.02 -3.98
N ASP A 69 -4.15 17.21 -3.34
CA ASP A 69 -4.52 16.61 -2.05
C ASP A 69 -5.96 16.10 -2.14
N ILE A 70 -6.17 14.83 -1.85
CA ILE A 70 -7.50 14.20 -1.92
C ILE A 70 -8.55 14.96 -1.12
N GLN A 71 -8.15 15.60 -0.02
CA GLN A 71 -9.06 16.36 0.83
C GLN A 71 -9.63 17.61 0.16
N ARG A 72 -9.05 18.07 -0.95
CA ARG A 72 -9.52 19.21 -1.76
C ARG A 72 -10.47 18.81 -2.88
N SER A 73 -10.57 17.52 -3.21
CA SER A 73 -11.55 17.04 -4.18
C SER A 73 -12.97 17.25 -3.66
N GLN A 74 -13.90 17.63 -4.53
CA GLN A 74 -15.32 17.71 -4.19
C GLN A 74 -15.97 16.34 -4.17
N ASN A 75 -15.53 15.46 -5.09
CA ASN A 75 -16.05 14.12 -5.27
C ASN A 75 -14.91 13.11 -5.28
N VAL A 76 -15.12 11.98 -4.63
CA VAL A 76 -14.23 10.83 -4.64
C VAL A 76 -15.08 9.59 -4.80
N PHE A 77 -14.72 8.71 -5.74
CA PHE A 77 -15.39 7.45 -5.97
C PHE A 77 -14.42 6.31 -5.71
N TYR A 78 -14.90 5.31 -4.99
CA TYR A 78 -14.19 4.05 -4.82
C TYR A 78 -15.03 2.93 -5.41
N LEU A 79 -14.42 2.12 -6.26
CA LEU A 79 -15.09 1.05 -7.00
C LEU A 79 -14.61 -0.29 -6.47
N GLU A 80 -15.55 -1.13 -6.07
CA GLU A 80 -15.27 -2.46 -5.56
C GLU A 80 -16.15 -3.50 -6.27
N LEU A 81 -15.61 -4.72 -6.41
CA LEU A 81 -16.33 -5.86 -6.95
C LEU A 81 -16.79 -6.72 -5.79
N GLU A 82 -18.09 -6.77 -5.56
CA GLU A 82 -18.69 -7.62 -4.53
C GLU A 82 -19.43 -8.80 -5.17
N ASP A 83 -19.46 -9.93 -4.47
CA ASP A 83 -20.19 -11.12 -4.91
C ASP A 83 -21.69 -10.89 -4.89
N ASN A 84 -22.37 -11.40 -5.90
CA ASN A 84 -23.81 -11.23 -6.07
C ASN A 84 -24.61 -11.83 -4.91
N GLU A 85 -24.19 -12.98 -4.36
CA GLU A 85 -24.83 -13.60 -3.20
C GLU A 85 -24.74 -12.71 -1.96
N THR A 86 -23.55 -12.19 -1.68
CA THR A 86 -23.32 -11.29 -0.54
C THR A 86 -24.15 -10.01 -0.67
N LEU A 87 -24.19 -9.44 -1.87
CA LEU A 87 -25.00 -8.24 -2.15
C LEU A 87 -26.50 -8.50 -2.00
N LEU A 88 -26.99 -9.65 -2.47
CA LEU A 88 -28.42 -10.00 -2.33
C LEU A 88 -28.81 -10.29 -0.89
N ALA A 89 -27.92 -10.91 -0.12
CA ALA A 89 -28.13 -11.14 1.30
C ALA A 89 -28.23 -9.83 2.10
N ALA A 90 -27.33 -8.87 1.80
CA ALA A 90 -27.31 -7.56 2.45
C ALA A 90 -28.41 -6.61 1.93
N TYR A 91 -28.71 -6.68 0.62
CA TYR A 91 -29.62 -5.76 -0.06
C TYR A 91 -30.60 -6.51 -0.99
N PRO A 92 -31.69 -7.10 -0.45
CA PRO A 92 -32.68 -7.88 -1.23
C PRO A 92 -33.33 -7.09 -2.39
N GLN A 93 -33.31 -5.76 -2.30
CA GLN A 93 -33.84 -4.84 -3.34
C GLN A 93 -33.05 -4.88 -4.66
N LEU A 94 -31.89 -5.52 -4.69
CA LEU A 94 -31.07 -5.71 -5.88
C LEU A 94 -31.49 -6.93 -6.71
N ALA A 95 -32.48 -7.72 -6.27
CA ALA A 95 -32.95 -8.88 -7.01
C ALA A 95 -33.32 -8.49 -8.46
N GLY A 96 -32.73 -9.15 -9.43
CA GLY A 96 -32.92 -8.88 -10.87
C GLY A 96 -32.23 -7.64 -11.43
N LYS A 97 -31.39 -6.94 -10.63
CA LYS A 97 -30.66 -5.73 -11.04
C LYS A 97 -29.14 -5.92 -11.03
N LEU A 98 -28.67 -7.10 -10.65
CA LEU A 98 -27.24 -7.43 -10.61
C LEU A 98 -26.73 -7.80 -11.99
N GLY A 99 -25.47 -7.49 -12.26
CA GLY A 99 -24.78 -7.76 -13.51
C GLY A 99 -24.67 -6.54 -14.43
N GLY A 100 -23.87 -6.64 -15.48
CA GLY A 100 -23.74 -5.59 -16.51
C GLY A 100 -22.51 -4.70 -16.40
N SER A 101 -21.59 -4.99 -15.49
CA SER A 101 -20.39 -4.15 -15.23
C SER A 101 -19.15 -4.52 -16.06
N SER A 102 -19.30 -5.35 -17.09
CA SER A 102 -18.17 -5.97 -17.83
C SER A 102 -17.17 -4.99 -18.47
N ALA A 103 -17.62 -3.82 -18.92
CA ALA A 103 -16.78 -2.87 -19.63
C ALA A 103 -15.75 -2.14 -18.72
N VAL A 104 -16.12 -1.84 -17.48
CA VAL A 104 -15.22 -1.19 -16.50
C VAL A 104 -14.28 -2.23 -15.87
N LEU A 105 -14.78 -3.44 -15.66
CA LEU A 105 -14.08 -4.55 -15.04
C LEU A 105 -12.92 -5.08 -15.90
N SER A 106 -13.05 -5.08 -17.21
CA SER A 106 -11.99 -5.51 -18.14
C SER A 106 -10.71 -4.68 -18.03
N ARG A 107 -10.81 -3.42 -17.57
CA ARG A 107 -9.66 -2.53 -17.37
C ARG A 107 -8.78 -2.90 -16.16
N TYR A 108 -9.36 -3.58 -15.18
CA TYR A 108 -8.70 -3.96 -13.93
C TYR A 108 -8.40 -5.46 -13.83
N ARG A 109 -8.54 -6.18 -14.94
CA ARG A 109 -8.14 -7.58 -15.02
C ARG A 109 -6.63 -7.69 -14.88
N THR A 110 -6.21 -8.24 -13.77
CA THR A 110 -4.82 -8.64 -13.54
C THR A 110 -4.57 -10.09 -13.95
N ASP A 111 -5.63 -10.88 -14.04
CA ASP A 111 -5.60 -12.30 -14.43
C ASP A 111 -6.80 -12.62 -15.34
N ASP A 112 -6.53 -13.13 -16.53
CA ASP A 112 -7.57 -13.54 -17.50
C ASP A 112 -8.35 -14.80 -17.06
N ALA A 113 -7.87 -15.51 -16.02
CA ALA A 113 -8.50 -16.70 -15.49
C ALA A 113 -9.59 -16.42 -14.44
N VAL A 114 -9.72 -15.16 -13.95
CA VAL A 114 -10.73 -14.83 -12.94
C VAL A 114 -12.10 -14.67 -13.58
N ASP A 115 -13.05 -15.52 -13.19
CA ASP A 115 -14.45 -15.38 -13.56
C ASP A 115 -15.10 -14.24 -12.76
N LEU A 116 -15.60 -13.24 -13.47
CA LEU A 116 -16.27 -12.07 -12.92
C LEU A 116 -17.79 -12.09 -13.15
N SER A 117 -18.34 -13.19 -13.67
CA SER A 117 -19.75 -13.30 -14.02
C SER A 117 -20.69 -13.16 -12.83
N GLU A 118 -20.23 -13.60 -11.65
CA GLU A 118 -20.99 -13.55 -10.40
C GLU A 118 -20.64 -12.33 -9.53
N LYS A 119 -19.92 -11.36 -10.08
CA LYS A 119 -19.54 -10.13 -9.38
C LYS A 119 -20.23 -8.91 -9.96
N THR A 120 -20.63 -8.03 -9.05
CA THR A 120 -21.26 -6.75 -9.43
C THR A 120 -20.40 -5.60 -8.94
N LEU A 121 -20.30 -4.55 -9.76
CA LEU A 121 -19.60 -3.33 -9.42
C LEU A 121 -20.43 -2.50 -8.45
N VAL A 122 -19.87 -2.28 -7.27
CA VAL A 122 -20.40 -1.40 -6.24
C VAL A 122 -19.61 -0.11 -6.27
N VAL A 123 -20.28 1.00 -6.17
CA VAL A 123 -19.67 2.33 -6.16
C VAL A 123 -19.92 3.00 -4.83
N ASP A 124 -18.84 3.35 -4.17
CA ASP A 124 -18.82 4.16 -2.97
C ASP A 124 -18.48 5.60 -3.36
N TRP A 125 -19.46 6.47 -3.31
CA TRP A 125 -19.33 7.89 -3.65
C TRP A 125 -19.23 8.72 -2.38
N TYR A 126 -18.12 9.38 -2.20
CA TYR A 126 -17.86 10.35 -1.15
C TYR A 126 -17.90 11.75 -1.77
N TYR A 127 -18.63 12.69 -1.15
CA TYR A 127 -18.71 14.05 -1.66
C TYR A 127 -18.85 15.06 -0.53
N LYS A 128 -18.33 16.26 -0.78
CA LYS A 128 -18.35 17.36 0.19
C LYS A 128 -19.42 18.36 -0.15
N LYS A 129 -20.27 18.67 0.83
CA LYS A 129 -21.26 19.73 0.77
C LYS A 129 -20.97 20.79 1.83
N ARG A 130 -21.33 22.04 1.54
CA ARG A 130 -21.23 23.12 2.49
C ARG A 130 -22.59 23.36 3.13
N VAL A 131 -22.74 23.04 4.41
CA VAL A 131 -23.97 23.18 5.19
C VAL A 131 -23.70 24.09 6.39
N GLY A 132 -24.42 25.18 6.53
CA GLY A 132 -24.26 26.09 7.68
C GLY A 132 -22.84 26.67 7.86
N GLY A 133 -22.07 26.85 6.76
CA GLY A 133 -20.70 27.35 6.81
C GLY A 133 -19.63 26.27 7.10
N ARG A 134 -20.03 25.03 7.38
CA ARG A 134 -19.14 23.89 7.58
C ARG A 134 -19.11 23.01 6.34
N THR A 135 -17.94 22.39 6.07
CA THR A 135 -17.83 21.34 5.06
C THR A 135 -18.25 20.03 5.70
N VAL A 136 -19.26 19.39 5.13
CA VAL A 136 -19.81 18.11 5.57
C VAL A 136 -19.47 17.07 4.52
N LEU A 137 -18.94 15.92 4.96
CA LEU A 137 -18.65 14.77 4.11
C LEU A 137 -19.88 13.87 4.05
N HIS A 138 -20.48 13.74 2.89
CA HIS A 138 -21.54 12.78 2.61
C HIS A 138 -21.00 11.53 1.93
N TYR A 139 -21.73 10.45 2.05
CA TYR A 139 -21.42 9.15 1.47
C TYR A 139 -22.68 8.54 0.86
N CYS A 140 -22.51 7.94 -0.32
CA CYS A 140 -23.57 7.24 -1.01
C CYS A 140 -23.01 5.94 -1.62
N LYS A 141 -23.58 4.80 -1.22
CA LYS A 141 -23.27 3.48 -1.81
C LYS A 141 -24.36 3.12 -2.80
N TYR A 142 -24.00 2.76 -4.03
CA TYR A 142 -24.98 2.42 -5.05
C TYR A 142 -24.45 1.35 -6.04
N VAL A 143 -25.42 0.65 -6.67
CA VAL A 143 -25.17 -0.32 -7.74
C VAL A 143 -25.99 0.09 -8.95
N GLY A 144 -25.31 0.39 -10.06
CA GLY A 144 -25.96 0.93 -11.26
C GLY A 144 -26.74 2.22 -10.95
N GLN A 145 -28.07 2.16 -10.97
CA GLN A 145 -28.95 3.29 -10.62
C GLN A 145 -29.65 3.10 -9.24
N THR A 146 -29.35 2.01 -8.54
CA THR A 146 -30.01 1.72 -7.26
C THR A 146 -29.14 2.17 -6.10
N VAL A 147 -29.63 3.14 -5.33
CA VAL A 147 -28.97 3.60 -4.10
C VAL A 147 -29.21 2.57 -3.00
N LEU A 148 -28.14 2.09 -2.38
CA LEU A 148 -28.17 1.14 -1.28
C LEU A 148 -28.21 1.84 0.07
N TYR A 149 -27.35 2.86 0.22
CA TYR A 149 -27.28 3.70 1.41
C TYR A 149 -26.84 5.11 1.02
N ALA A 150 -27.41 6.10 1.65
CA ALA A 150 -26.95 7.50 1.52
C ALA A 150 -27.07 8.21 2.87
N THR A 151 -25.99 8.86 3.29
CA THR A 151 -25.98 9.63 4.55
C THR A 151 -27.01 10.75 4.57
N GLU A 152 -27.35 11.33 3.42
CA GLU A 152 -28.37 12.40 3.33
C GLU A 152 -29.79 11.90 3.69
N ASN A 153 -30.04 10.60 3.54
CA ASN A 153 -31.31 9.98 3.85
C ASN A 153 -31.37 9.39 5.26
N ASP A 154 -30.22 9.38 5.95
CA ASP A 154 -30.10 8.76 7.27
C ASP A 154 -30.45 9.78 8.37
N THR A 155 -31.68 9.67 8.85
CA THR A 155 -32.23 10.47 9.94
C THR A 155 -32.09 9.81 11.31
N PHE A 156 -31.42 8.65 11.39
CA PHE A 156 -31.28 7.92 12.65
C PHE A 156 -30.40 8.68 13.63
N VAL A 157 -30.92 8.86 14.86
CA VAL A 157 -30.22 9.50 15.98
C VAL A 157 -29.73 8.43 16.94
N PRO A 158 -28.41 8.12 16.95
CA PRO A 158 -27.87 7.16 17.90
C PRO A 158 -28.05 7.64 19.34
N SER A 159 -28.57 6.77 20.19
CA SER A 159 -28.79 7.03 21.62
C SER A 159 -28.15 5.95 22.47
N VAL A 160 -27.75 6.31 23.68
CA VAL A 160 -27.22 5.41 24.71
C VAL A 160 -28.13 5.46 25.91
N THR A 161 -28.48 4.27 26.43
CA THR A 161 -29.24 4.18 27.67
C THR A 161 -28.34 4.50 28.85
N ARG A 162 -28.70 5.50 29.63
CA ARG A 162 -28.03 5.87 30.90
C ARG A 162 -28.99 5.73 32.07
N GLU A 163 -28.46 5.27 33.21
CA GLU A 163 -29.16 5.40 34.47
C GLU A 163 -29.10 6.85 34.94
N GLU A 164 -30.23 7.49 35.07
CA GLU A 164 -30.37 8.75 35.79
C GLU A 164 -31.01 8.48 37.16
N VAL A 165 -30.41 9.00 38.19
CA VAL A 165 -30.95 8.97 39.54
C VAL A 165 -31.67 10.28 39.78
N ASP A 166 -32.97 10.23 40.00
CA ASP A 166 -33.78 11.39 40.25
C ASP A 166 -33.51 11.97 41.67
N GLU A 167 -33.98 13.16 41.98
CA GLU A 167 -33.85 13.78 43.32
C GLU A 167 -34.44 12.94 44.46
N ARG A 168 -35.29 11.95 44.14
CA ARG A 168 -35.90 11.00 45.09
C ARG A 168 -35.10 9.73 45.24
N GLY A 169 -33.98 9.55 44.49
CA GLY A 169 -33.14 8.37 44.52
C GLY A 169 -33.68 7.22 43.66
N GLU A 170 -34.73 7.40 42.85
CA GLU A 170 -35.20 6.41 41.91
C GLU A 170 -34.29 6.38 40.66
N ARG A 171 -33.91 5.18 40.25
CA ARG A 171 -33.08 4.94 39.06
C ARG A 171 -33.97 4.73 37.85
N THR A 172 -33.93 5.66 36.92
CA THR A 172 -34.64 5.58 35.65
C THR A 172 -33.67 5.39 34.51
N LEU A 173 -34.01 4.53 33.55
CA LEU A 173 -33.22 4.34 32.33
C LEU A 173 -33.71 5.34 31.28
N VAL A 174 -32.84 6.31 30.97
CA VAL A 174 -33.17 7.33 29.98
C VAL A 174 -32.30 7.13 28.73
N GLN A 175 -32.93 7.22 27.56
CA GLN A 175 -32.20 7.24 26.29
C GLN A 175 -31.68 8.65 25.99
N VAL A 176 -30.37 8.79 26.03
CA VAL A 176 -29.72 10.09 25.75
C VAL A 176 -29.09 10.02 24.34
N PRO A 177 -29.43 10.95 23.43
CA PRO A 177 -28.82 11.00 22.12
C PRO A 177 -27.32 11.33 22.27
N VAL A 178 -26.46 10.54 21.58
CA VAL A 178 -25.00 10.70 21.66
C VAL A 178 -24.46 11.60 20.56
N ARG A 179 -25.17 11.65 19.43
CA ARG A 179 -24.83 12.49 18.27
C ARG A 179 -26.06 12.77 17.43
N GLY A 180 -26.01 13.80 16.60
CA GLY A 180 -27.06 14.11 15.63
C GLY A 180 -27.11 13.11 14.47
N PRO A 181 -28.16 13.19 13.63
CA PRO A 181 -28.34 12.27 12.50
C PRO A 181 -27.27 12.51 11.42
N ALA A 182 -26.99 11.47 10.61
CA ALA A 182 -25.98 11.53 9.56
C ALA A 182 -26.36 12.49 8.43
N CYS A 183 -27.66 12.74 8.19
CA CYS A 183 -28.11 13.71 7.18
C CYS A 183 -27.63 15.15 7.47
N GLU A 184 -27.42 15.52 8.73
CA GLU A 184 -26.94 16.84 9.13
C GLU A 184 -25.42 16.90 9.36
N ARG A 185 -24.83 15.80 9.84
CA ARG A 185 -23.42 15.73 10.25
C ARG A 185 -22.52 15.16 9.18
N GLY A 186 -23.08 14.40 8.23
CA GLY A 186 -22.35 13.60 7.26
C GLY A 186 -21.83 12.27 7.82
N LEU A 187 -20.95 11.63 7.06
CA LEU A 187 -20.35 10.34 7.41
C LEU A 187 -19.39 10.49 8.60
N TYR A 188 -18.49 11.47 8.50
CA TYR A 188 -17.47 11.73 9.51
C TYR A 188 -17.47 13.21 9.93
N ASP A 189 -17.37 13.44 11.25
CA ASP A 189 -17.43 14.77 11.86
C ASP A 189 -16.27 15.68 11.48
N ASP A 190 -15.11 15.11 11.14
CA ASP A 190 -13.93 15.82 10.66
C ASP A 190 -14.09 16.34 9.23
N GLY A 191 -15.10 15.86 8.48
CA GLY A 191 -15.35 16.23 7.09
C GLY A 191 -14.23 15.79 6.12
N GLU A 192 -13.36 14.88 6.55
CA GLU A 192 -12.25 14.37 5.75
C GLU A 192 -12.58 13.02 5.10
N TYR A 193 -12.11 12.82 3.86
CA TYR A 193 -12.16 11.54 3.19
C TYR A 193 -11.32 10.51 3.96
N PRO A 194 -11.77 9.25 4.07
CA PRO A 194 -11.08 8.23 4.84
C PRO A 194 -9.80 7.69 4.16
N PHE A 195 -9.26 8.39 3.17
CA PHE A 195 -8.14 7.96 2.34
C PHE A 195 -6.87 8.73 2.66
N ILE A 196 -5.77 8.00 2.86
CA ILE A 196 -4.45 8.55 3.17
C ILE A 196 -3.46 8.07 2.13
N PHE A 197 -2.86 9.00 1.42
CA PHE A 197 -1.89 8.73 0.36
C PHE A 197 -0.46 8.81 0.90
N ASP A 198 0.31 7.76 0.66
CA ASP A 198 1.75 7.72 0.87
C ASP A 198 2.46 7.56 -0.48
N ARG A 199 3.21 8.59 -0.89
CA ARG A 199 3.90 8.66 -2.18
C ARG A 199 5.38 8.35 -2.03
N LEU A 200 5.92 7.60 -3.00
CA LEU A 200 7.35 7.33 -3.06
C LEU A 200 8.09 8.54 -3.64
N PHE A 201 7.85 8.84 -4.91
CA PHE A 201 8.39 10.02 -5.59
C PHE A 201 7.22 10.88 -6.08
N PRO A 202 7.03 12.08 -5.54
CA PRO A 202 5.87 12.90 -5.88
C PRO A 202 5.93 13.39 -7.33
N ILE A 203 4.79 13.37 -8.01
CA ILE A 203 4.59 14.01 -9.32
C ILE A 203 3.99 15.39 -9.07
N GLU A 204 4.56 16.43 -9.68
CA GLU A 204 4.03 17.77 -9.59
C GLU A 204 2.61 17.85 -10.20
N GLY A 205 1.69 18.48 -9.48
CA GLY A 205 0.31 18.60 -9.91
C GLY A 205 -0.56 17.33 -9.75
N SER A 206 -0.04 16.25 -9.14
CA SER A 206 -0.76 15.00 -8.92
C SER A 206 -0.81 14.60 -7.45
N ILE A 207 -1.86 13.88 -7.06
CA ILE A 207 -1.94 13.21 -5.75
C ILE A 207 -1.00 12.00 -5.73
N CYS A 208 -0.82 11.33 -6.87
CA CYS A 208 0.01 10.14 -7.00
C CYS A 208 1.49 10.47 -7.18
N GLY A 209 2.32 9.49 -6.95
CA GLY A 209 3.75 9.49 -7.25
C GLY A 209 4.10 8.41 -8.28
N TYR A 210 5.37 8.33 -8.66
CA TYR A 210 5.92 7.25 -9.46
C TYR A 210 6.78 6.32 -8.61
N GLY A 211 6.86 5.05 -9.04
CA GLY A 211 7.53 3.98 -8.33
C GLY A 211 8.89 3.61 -8.91
N TYR A 212 9.52 2.60 -8.31
CA TYR A 212 10.79 2.09 -8.82
C TYR A 212 10.66 1.42 -10.19
N ILE A 213 9.51 0.82 -10.50
CA ILE A 213 9.26 0.23 -11.82
C ILE A 213 9.29 1.31 -12.90
N ASP A 214 8.68 2.47 -12.65
CA ASP A 214 8.67 3.58 -13.60
C ASP A 214 10.10 4.10 -13.88
N ILE A 215 10.93 4.18 -12.84
CA ILE A 215 12.31 4.62 -12.96
C ILE A 215 13.15 3.60 -13.72
N GLY A 216 13.00 2.31 -13.35
CA GLY A 216 13.81 1.21 -13.91
C GLY A 216 13.40 0.78 -15.30
N LYS A 217 12.17 1.09 -15.75
CA LYS A 217 11.58 0.58 -16.99
C LYS A 217 12.45 0.77 -18.22
N GLY A 218 13.00 1.98 -18.41
CA GLY A 218 13.83 2.26 -19.57
C GLY A 218 15.14 1.46 -19.62
N ALA A 219 15.80 1.28 -18.49
CA ALA A 219 17.00 0.46 -18.38
C ALA A 219 16.67 -1.02 -18.57
N GLN A 220 15.57 -1.51 -17.95
CA GLN A 220 15.11 -2.88 -18.08
C GLN A 220 14.75 -3.24 -19.52
N GLU A 221 14.01 -2.40 -20.24
CA GLU A 221 13.68 -2.64 -21.65
C GLU A 221 14.95 -2.77 -22.54
N GLN A 222 16.00 -2.01 -22.24
CA GLN A 222 17.27 -2.11 -22.97
C GLN A 222 18.03 -3.39 -22.62
N ILE A 223 18.04 -3.80 -21.34
CA ILE A 223 18.60 -5.06 -20.87
C ILE A 223 17.93 -6.22 -21.62
N ASP A 224 16.60 -6.26 -21.61
CA ASP A 224 15.82 -7.33 -22.26
C ASP A 224 16.11 -7.42 -23.77
N ARG A 225 16.18 -6.29 -24.46
CA ARG A 225 16.51 -6.25 -25.89
C ARG A 225 17.92 -6.76 -26.20
N MET A 226 18.90 -6.38 -25.35
CA MET A 226 20.29 -6.82 -25.52
C MET A 226 20.43 -8.31 -25.21
N ASP A 227 19.80 -8.79 -24.12
CA ASP A 227 19.82 -10.20 -23.76
C ASP A 227 19.19 -11.05 -24.86
N GLN A 228 18.00 -10.68 -25.36
CA GLN A 228 17.37 -11.35 -26.49
C GLN A 228 18.26 -11.39 -27.75
N ALA A 229 18.96 -10.32 -28.05
CA ALA A 229 19.87 -10.26 -29.19
C ALA A 229 21.06 -11.21 -29.00
N ILE A 230 21.64 -11.24 -27.78
CA ILE A 230 22.76 -12.14 -27.45
C ILE A 230 22.30 -13.61 -27.54
N VAL A 231 21.17 -13.95 -26.92
CA VAL A 231 20.62 -15.31 -26.95
C VAL A 231 20.31 -15.73 -28.39
N LYS A 232 19.63 -14.88 -29.16
CA LYS A 232 19.32 -15.17 -30.57
C LYS A 232 20.57 -15.38 -31.42
N ASN A 233 21.58 -14.54 -31.26
CA ASN A 233 22.86 -14.70 -31.98
C ASN A 233 23.57 -15.99 -31.57
N THR A 234 23.58 -16.32 -30.28
CA THR A 234 24.16 -17.54 -29.75
C THR A 234 23.48 -18.80 -30.33
N ILE A 235 22.14 -18.80 -30.38
CA ILE A 235 21.36 -19.91 -31.01
C ILE A 235 21.69 -20.00 -32.49
N MET A 236 21.74 -18.88 -33.21
CA MET A 236 22.08 -18.90 -34.64
C MET A 236 23.50 -19.36 -34.89
N ALA A 237 24.45 -19.07 -34.02
CA ALA A 237 25.83 -19.54 -34.10
C ALA A 237 25.95 -21.02 -33.76
N ALA A 238 25.16 -21.50 -32.78
CA ALA A 238 25.13 -22.92 -32.36
C ALA A 238 24.42 -23.82 -33.37
N THR A 239 23.45 -23.31 -34.11
CA THR A 239 22.70 -24.03 -35.14
C THR A 239 22.88 -23.36 -36.50
N PRO A 240 24.05 -23.56 -37.13
CA PRO A 240 24.36 -22.92 -38.42
C PRO A 240 23.38 -23.38 -39.52
N ARG A 241 22.88 -22.43 -40.28
CA ARG A 241 22.05 -22.72 -41.45
C ARG A 241 22.92 -22.93 -42.67
N TRP A 242 22.48 -23.86 -43.52
CA TRP A 242 23.16 -24.19 -44.75
C TRP A 242 22.27 -23.85 -45.94
N PHE A 243 22.82 -23.17 -46.91
CA PHE A 243 22.21 -23.03 -48.24
C PHE A 243 22.61 -24.22 -49.07
N ARG A 244 21.64 -24.92 -49.55
CA ARG A 244 21.80 -26.05 -50.44
C ARG A 244 21.19 -25.79 -51.82
N ARG A 245 21.85 -26.21 -52.85
CA ARG A 245 21.31 -26.22 -54.20
C ARG A 245 20.17 -27.24 -54.28
N SER A 246 19.07 -26.92 -54.97
CA SER A 246 17.90 -27.80 -55.09
C SER A 246 18.04 -28.90 -56.15
N ASP A 247 19.25 -29.15 -56.63
CA ASP A 247 19.55 -30.14 -57.66
C ASP A 247 19.68 -31.61 -57.15
N GLY A 248 19.52 -31.82 -55.85
CA GLY A 248 19.58 -33.14 -55.22
C GLY A 248 21.00 -33.69 -55.00
N SER A 249 22.05 -32.87 -55.18
CA SER A 249 23.42 -33.28 -55.10
C SER A 249 23.91 -33.75 -53.71
N VAL A 250 23.18 -33.47 -52.64
CA VAL A 250 23.51 -33.82 -51.28
C VAL A 250 22.38 -34.66 -50.64
N ASN A 251 22.72 -35.79 -50.06
CA ASN A 251 21.77 -36.65 -49.34
C ASN A 251 21.50 -36.07 -47.93
N GLU A 252 20.33 -35.39 -47.77
CA GLU A 252 19.93 -34.74 -46.51
C GLU A 252 19.75 -35.69 -45.33
N GLN A 253 19.23 -36.89 -45.60
CA GLN A 253 18.98 -37.89 -44.56
C GLN A 253 20.28 -38.42 -43.94
N GLU A 254 21.30 -38.62 -44.78
CA GLU A 254 22.62 -39.03 -44.28
C GLU A 254 23.36 -37.85 -43.61
N TYR A 255 23.19 -36.63 -44.10
CA TYR A 255 23.80 -35.45 -43.50
C TYR A 255 23.21 -35.14 -42.11
N ALA A 256 21.94 -35.42 -41.90
CA ALA A 256 21.27 -35.21 -40.62
C ALA A 256 21.58 -36.33 -39.60
N ASP A 257 22.05 -37.48 -40.03
CA ASP A 257 22.36 -38.64 -39.22
C ASP A 257 23.84 -38.63 -38.77
N TRP A 258 24.10 -38.11 -37.59
CA TRP A 258 25.44 -38.04 -36.99
C TRP A 258 26.07 -39.39 -36.65
N THR A 259 25.34 -40.49 -36.78
CA THR A 259 25.88 -41.84 -36.58
C THR A 259 26.61 -42.36 -37.80
N LYS A 260 26.40 -41.76 -38.98
CA LYS A 260 27.06 -42.13 -40.22
C LYS A 260 28.31 -41.29 -40.46
N PRO A 261 29.49 -41.92 -40.61
CA PRO A 261 30.74 -41.19 -40.84
C PRO A 261 30.88 -40.62 -42.27
N PHE A 262 30.07 -41.09 -43.21
CA PHE A 262 30.10 -40.65 -44.60
C PHE A 262 28.73 -40.24 -45.09
N VAL A 263 28.69 -39.14 -45.87
CA VAL A 263 27.52 -38.65 -46.59
C VAL A 263 27.74 -38.83 -48.08
N HIS A 264 26.85 -39.54 -48.75
CA HIS A 264 26.91 -39.76 -50.19
C HIS A 264 26.48 -38.50 -50.94
N VAL A 265 27.26 -38.15 -51.94
CA VAL A 265 27.05 -36.96 -52.79
C VAL A 265 27.03 -37.41 -54.26
N ASP A 266 25.92 -37.13 -54.93
CA ASP A 266 25.79 -37.41 -56.37
C ASP A 266 26.34 -36.23 -57.21
N GLY A 267 27.53 -36.40 -57.78
CA GLY A 267 28.16 -35.41 -58.61
C GLY A 267 29.35 -34.68 -57.99
N ASN A 268 29.82 -33.58 -58.63
CA ASN A 268 30.94 -32.79 -58.11
C ASN A 268 30.53 -31.90 -56.96
N LEU A 269 31.19 -32.01 -55.83
CA LEU A 269 31.12 -31.09 -54.69
C LEU A 269 31.74 -29.74 -55.11
N GLY A 270 31.02 -28.92 -55.85
CA GLY A 270 31.43 -27.53 -56.11
C GLY A 270 31.24 -26.68 -54.87
N GLN A 271 32.05 -25.62 -54.72
CA GLN A 271 31.89 -24.66 -53.60
C GLN A 271 30.49 -24.07 -53.46
N ASP A 272 29.69 -24.13 -54.55
CA ASP A 272 28.32 -23.55 -54.61
C ASP A 272 27.22 -24.59 -54.24
N SER A 273 27.56 -25.87 -54.02
CA SER A 273 26.57 -26.92 -53.75
C SER A 273 26.06 -26.87 -52.31
N LEU A 274 26.91 -26.46 -51.38
CA LEU A 274 26.60 -26.31 -49.97
C LEU A 274 27.38 -25.11 -49.41
N GLN A 275 26.66 -24.09 -48.96
CA GLN A 275 27.27 -22.90 -48.39
C GLN A 275 26.68 -22.66 -46.99
N GLN A 276 27.56 -22.58 -46.01
CA GLN A 276 27.14 -22.23 -44.67
C GLN A 276 26.78 -20.72 -44.57
N ALA A 277 25.61 -20.42 -44.02
CA ALA A 277 25.25 -19.05 -43.68
C ALA A 277 26.19 -18.59 -42.54
N GLN A 278 27.06 -17.63 -42.86
CA GLN A 278 27.95 -17.07 -41.86
C GLN A 278 27.12 -16.22 -40.87
N VAL A 279 27.20 -16.59 -39.61
CA VAL A 279 26.62 -15.79 -38.52
C VAL A 279 27.73 -14.91 -37.95
N ASN A 280 27.61 -13.60 -38.10
CA ASN A 280 28.54 -12.68 -37.47
C ASN A 280 28.33 -12.73 -35.96
N MET A 281 29.39 -13.03 -35.22
CA MET A 281 29.34 -12.95 -33.76
C MET A 281 29.11 -11.50 -33.31
N LEU A 282 28.29 -11.32 -32.31
CA LEU A 282 28.05 -10.00 -31.72
C LEU A 282 29.38 -9.42 -31.20
N PRO A 283 29.65 -8.14 -31.46
CA PRO A 283 30.82 -7.46 -30.90
C PRO A 283 30.78 -7.49 -29.37
N GLY A 284 31.94 -7.64 -28.71
CA GLY A 284 32.02 -7.64 -27.24
C GLY A 284 31.45 -6.38 -26.57
N ILE A 285 31.31 -5.30 -27.32
CA ILE A 285 30.67 -4.05 -26.88
C ILE A 285 29.19 -4.28 -26.43
N CYS A 286 28.49 -5.25 -27.03
CA CYS A 286 27.10 -5.56 -26.66
C CYS A 286 27.01 -6.05 -25.20
N VAL A 287 27.94 -6.94 -24.79
CA VAL A 287 28.02 -7.44 -23.42
C VAL A 287 28.43 -6.30 -22.45
N GLN A 288 29.32 -5.43 -22.88
CA GLN A 288 29.72 -4.28 -22.08
C GLN A 288 28.55 -3.31 -21.86
N VAL A 289 27.76 -3.03 -22.90
CA VAL A 289 26.54 -2.18 -22.79
C VAL A 289 25.52 -2.83 -21.87
N LEU A 290 25.31 -4.15 -21.98
CA LEU A 290 24.41 -4.89 -21.08
C LEU A 290 24.84 -4.72 -19.61
N ASN A 291 26.11 -4.94 -19.30
CA ASN A 291 26.64 -4.79 -17.95
C ASN A 291 26.51 -3.34 -17.45
N ASN A 292 26.79 -2.34 -18.30
CA ASN A 292 26.61 -0.93 -17.94
C ASN A 292 25.14 -0.61 -17.62
N LYS A 293 24.19 -1.20 -18.35
CA LYS A 293 22.76 -1.00 -18.08
C LYS A 293 22.29 -1.68 -16.80
N ILE A 294 22.84 -2.84 -16.48
CA ILE A 294 22.58 -3.50 -15.19
C ILE A 294 23.09 -2.64 -14.03
N GLU A 295 24.30 -2.10 -14.15
CA GLU A 295 24.84 -1.19 -13.14
C GLU A 295 24.03 0.12 -13.05
N GLU A 296 23.61 0.70 -14.17
CA GLU A 296 22.72 1.87 -14.20
C GLU A 296 21.43 1.60 -13.45
N LEU A 297 20.82 0.42 -13.65
CA LEU A 297 19.58 0.01 -12.94
C LEU A 297 19.82 -0.09 -11.42
N LYS A 298 20.92 -0.70 -10.99
CA LYS A 298 21.29 -0.80 -9.57
C LYS A 298 21.46 0.58 -8.93
N TRP A 299 22.20 1.49 -9.60
CA TRP A 299 22.41 2.84 -9.11
C TRP A 299 21.12 3.66 -9.04
N THR A 300 20.29 3.56 -10.07
CA THR A 300 19.05 4.34 -10.17
C THR A 300 18.01 3.90 -9.15
N THR A 301 17.95 2.61 -8.85
CA THR A 301 17.05 2.07 -7.81
C THR A 301 17.60 2.20 -6.40
N GLY A 302 18.87 2.60 -6.26
CA GLY A 302 19.55 2.68 -4.96
C GLY A 302 19.90 1.33 -4.34
N ASN A 303 19.74 0.24 -5.10
CA ASN A 303 20.09 -1.11 -4.68
C ASN A 303 21.55 -1.42 -5.02
N THR A 304 22.45 -0.77 -4.30
CA THR A 304 23.90 -0.94 -4.50
C THR A 304 24.43 -2.09 -3.63
N ASP A 305 25.59 -2.62 -4.00
CA ASP A 305 26.24 -3.72 -3.26
C ASP A 305 26.47 -3.37 -1.78
N VAL A 306 26.72 -2.09 -1.48
CA VAL A 306 26.85 -1.57 -0.10
C VAL A 306 25.53 -1.66 0.68
N THR A 307 24.39 -1.36 0.03
CA THR A 307 23.05 -1.52 0.66
C THR A 307 22.73 -2.97 0.97
N ASN A 308 23.25 -3.89 0.16
CA ASN A 308 23.08 -5.34 0.35
C ASN A 308 24.10 -5.95 1.33
N GLY A 309 24.91 -5.12 1.99
CA GLY A 309 25.88 -5.57 2.99
C GLY A 309 27.19 -6.11 2.37
N GLN A 310 27.38 -5.99 1.07
CA GLN A 310 28.64 -6.32 0.43
C GLN A 310 29.60 -5.15 0.61
N VAL A 311 30.69 -5.39 1.33
CA VAL A 311 31.74 -4.40 1.56
C VAL A 311 32.88 -4.72 0.60
N SER A 312 33.34 -3.72 -0.16
CA SER A 312 34.52 -3.91 -1.01
C SER A 312 35.74 -4.30 -0.17
N SER A 313 36.57 -5.20 -0.72
CA SER A 313 37.78 -5.68 -0.08
C SER A 313 38.66 -4.50 0.38
N GLY A 314 38.89 -4.40 1.69
CA GLY A 314 39.74 -3.35 2.29
C GLY A 314 39.07 -2.50 3.37
N VAL A 315 37.75 -2.53 3.53
CA VAL A 315 37.04 -1.81 4.61
C VAL A 315 36.72 -2.78 5.74
N THR A 316 37.59 -2.83 6.75
CA THR A 316 37.44 -3.76 7.90
C THR A 316 36.96 -3.08 9.18
N ALA A 317 37.01 -1.74 9.26
CA ALA A 317 36.59 -1.02 10.45
C ALA A 317 35.07 -0.93 10.55
N ALA A 318 34.47 -1.41 11.63
CA ALA A 318 33.03 -1.38 11.89
C ALA A 318 32.43 0.04 11.76
N SER A 319 33.18 1.07 12.19
CA SER A 319 32.79 2.48 12.07
C SER A 319 32.69 2.95 10.59
N ALA A 320 33.58 2.47 9.72
CA ALA A 320 33.55 2.81 8.31
C ALA A 320 32.37 2.11 7.60
N ILE A 321 32.07 0.87 7.95
CA ILE A 321 30.90 0.12 7.45
C ILE A 321 29.62 0.83 7.88
N ALA A 322 29.50 1.23 9.15
CA ALA A 322 28.35 1.97 9.66
C ALA A 322 28.18 3.33 8.95
N ALA A 323 29.26 4.05 8.66
CA ALA A 323 29.22 5.31 7.92
C ALA A 323 28.78 5.12 6.46
N LEU A 324 29.23 4.04 5.81
CA LEU A 324 28.79 3.68 4.44
C LEU A 324 27.31 3.29 4.40
N GLN A 325 26.83 2.51 5.38
CA GLN A 325 25.42 2.15 5.52
C GLN A 325 24.56 3.39 5.79
N GLU A 326 25.03 4.32 6.63
CA GLU A 326 24.33 5.57 6.87
C GLU A 326 24.27 6.44 5.61
N ALA A 327 25.36 6.51 4.84
CA ALA A 327 25.41 7.25 3.58
C ALA A 327 24.48 6.65 2.53
N SER A 328 24.43 5.32 2.41
CA SER A 328 23.52 4.62 1.49
C SER A 328 22.04 4.84 1.83
N GLY A 329 21.70 4.98 3.11
CA GLY A 329 20.35 5.28 3.57
C GLY A 329 19.84 6.69 3.25
N ARG A 330 20.69 7.59 2.72
CA ARG A 330 20.28 8.98 2.43
C ARG A 330 19.24 9.07 1.33
N SER A 331 19.31 8.23 0.32
CA SER A 331 18.33 8.19 -0.78
C SER A 331 16.93 7.80 -0.33
N SER A 332 16.79 6.96 0.70
CA SER A 332 15.51 6.52 1.23
C SER A 332 14.88 7.47 2.27
N ARG A 333 15.64 8.48 2.75
CA ARG A 333 15.15 9.40 3.80
C ARG A 333 13.88 10.16 3.42
N ALA A 334 13.80 10.64 2.18
CA ALA A 334 12.62 11.37 1.70
C ALA A 334 11.37 10.49 1.68
N SER A 335 11.51 9.23 1.22
CA SER A 335 10.44 8.23 1.23
C SER A 335 10.00 7.89 2.65
N THR A 336 10.95 7.71 3.56
CA THR A 336 10.70 7.45 4.99
C THR A 336 9.97 8.62 5.65
N GLN A 337 10.36 9.86 5.36
CA GLN A 337 9.65 11.05 5.88
C GLN A 337 8.24 11.17 5.32
N SER A 338 8.01 10.77 4.06
CA SER A 338 6.66 10.70 3.49
C SER A 338 5.81 9.69 4.25
N ALA A 339 6.34 8.49 4.50
CA ALA A 339 5.66 7.45 5.28
C ALA A 339 5.30 7.93 6.69
N TYR A 340 6.20 8.61 7.39
CA TYR A 340 5.91 9.15 8.73
C TYR A 340 4.80 10.20 8.72
N ARG A 341 4.78 11.07 7.71
CA ARG A 341 3.70 12.06 7.56
C ARG A 341 2.35 11.39 7.27
N ALA A 342 2.34 10.38 6.41
CA ALA A 342 1.14 9.61 6.11
C ALA A 342 0.66 8.83 7.35
N TYR A 343 1.57 8.21 8.10
CA TYR A 343 1.26 7.53 9.36
C TYR A 343 0.71 8.50 10.42
N ALA A 344 1.28 9.70 10.56
CA ALA A 344 0.75 10.71 11.47
C ALA A 344 -0.68 11.14 11.10
N ARG A 345 -1.01 11.22 9.79
CA ARG A 345 -2.38 11.45 9.31
C ARG A 345 -3.30 10.29 9.68
N LEU A 346 -2.84 9.05 9.53
CA LEU A 346 -3.59 7.86 9.92
C LEU A 346 -3.96 7.91 11.41
N ILE A 347 -3.00 8.19 12.27
CA ILE A 347 -3.24 8.31 13.72
C ILE A 347 -4.25 9.43 14.03
N ARG A 348 -4.17 10.57 13.35
CA ARG A 348 -5.17 11.65 13.52
C ARG A 348 -6.57 11.18 13.12
N MET A 349 -6.72 10.49 12.00
CA MET A 349 -8.01 9.93 11.59
C MET A 349 -8.52 8.88 12.57
N VAL A 350 -7.67 8.01 13.10
CA VAL A 350 -8.04 7.06 14.16
C VAL A 350 -8.56 7.79 15.39
N ILE A 351 -7.91 8.87 15.83
CA ILE A 351 -8.38 9.69 16.96
C ILE A 351 -9.75 10.30 16.68
N GLU A 352 -10.00 10.80 15.46
CA GLU A 352 -11.31 11.36 15.10
C GLU A 352 -12.39 10.26 15.06
N ARG A 353 -12.08 9.05 14.58
CA ARG A 353 -13.02 7.91 14.64
C ARG A 353 -13.31 7.49 16.08
N ILE A 354 -12.31 7.45 16.96
CA ILE A 354 -12.52 7.22 18.41
C ILE A 354 -13.41 8.32 18.98
N ARG A 355 -13.16 9.58 18.66
CA ARG A 355 -13.97 10.73 19.13
C ARG A 355 -15.43 10.59 18.73
N GLN A 356 -15.70 10.21 17.50
CA GLN A 356 -17.05 10.13 16.95
C GLN A 356 -17.82 8.89 17.43
N PHE A 357 -17.18 7.74 17.51
CA PHE A 357 -17.90 6.46 17.59
C PHE A 357 -17.72 5.67 18.90
N TYR A 358 -16.71 5.97 19.73
CA TYR A 358 -16.50 5.22 20.98
C TYR A 358 -17.39 5.74 22.10
N ASP A 359 -18.69 5.75 21.87
CA ASP A 359 -19.70 6.27 22.81
C ASP A 359 -19.84 5.40 24.05
N LEU A 360 -19.62 4.09 23.93
CA LEU A 360 -19.64 3.12 25.02
C LEU A 360 -18.22 2.83 25.52
N PRO A 361 -18.03 2.55 26.83
CA PRO A 361 -16.76 2.16 27.38
C PRO A 361 -16.26 0.83 26.77
N ARG A 362 -15.05 0.84 26.24
CA ARG A 362 -14.34 -0.32 25.72
C ARG A 362 -13.16 -0.68 26.60
N ARG A 363 -12.88 -1.96 26.75
CA ARG A 363 -11.73 -2.44 27.52
C ARG A 363 -10.57 -2.75 26.58
N PHE A 364 -9.42 -2.17 26.87
CA PHE A 364 -8.17 -2.39 26.14
C PHE A 364 -7.18 -3.07 27.06
N ARG A 365 -6.46 -4.07 26.55
CA ARG A 365 -5.33 -4.70 27.21
C ARG A 365 -4.07 -3.91 26.84
N ILE A 366 -3.50 -3.21 27.78
CA ILE A 366 -2.27 -2.44 27.59
C ILE A 366 -1.13 -3.22 28.21
N VAL A 367 -0.06 -3.45 27.46
CA VAL A 367 1.15 -4.09 27.96
C VAL A 367 2.12 -2.98 28.38
N GLY A 368 2.35 -2.85 29.68
CA GLY A 368 3.29 -1.88 30.23
C GLY A 368 4.76 -2.21 29.91
N ALA A 369 5.66 -1.25 30.12
CA ALA A 369 7.09 -1.37 29.82
C ALA A 369 7.79 -2.56 30.54
N GLY A 370 7.19 -3.10 31.62
CA GLY A 370 7.67 -4.27 32.35
C GLY A 370 6.98 -5.59 31.94
N GLY A 371 6.16 -5.62 30.89
CA GLY A 371 5.40 -6.80 30.50
C GLY A 371 4.15 -7.07 31.34
N ALA A 372 3.81 -6.18 32.29
CA ALA A 372 2.58 -6.28 33.07
C ALA A 372 1.38 -5.87 32.20
N GLU A 373 0.35 -6.71 32.18
CA GLU A 373 -0.91 -6.43 31.47
C GLU A 373 -1.83 -5.61 32.39
N GLU A 374 -2.32 -4.50 31.86
CA GLU A 374 -3.30 -3.66 32.51
C GLU A 374 -4.55 -3.53 31.62
N PHE A 375 -5.73 -3.72 32.19
CA PHE A 375 -6.99 -3.54 31.49
C PHE A 375 -7.56 -2.15 31.74
N VAL A 376 -7.57 -1.32 30.72
CA VAL A 376 -8.06 0.06 30.80
C VAL A 376 -9.39 0.18 30.08
N SER A 377 -10.38 0.79 30.75
CA SER A 377 -11.66 1.15 30.15
C SER A 377 -11.59 2.56 29.58
N TYR A 378 -11.98 2.70 28.31
CA TYR A 378 -11.94 3.97 27.59
C TYR A 378 -13.20 4.25 26.79
N CYS A 379 -13.67 5.49 26.79
CA CYS A 379 -14.75 6.01 25.95
C CYS A 379 -14.41 7.43 25.47
N ASN A 380 -15.18 7.94 24.52
CA ASN A 380 -14.94 9.25 23.91
C ASN A 380 -15.37 10.45 24.76
N ALA A 381 -15.89 10.28 25.98
CA ALA A 381 -16.42 11.35 26.81
C ALA A 381 -15.41 12.51 27.02
N ARG A 382 -14.12 12.17 27.16
CA ARG A 382 -13.03 13.16 27.33
C ARG A 382 -12.55 13.79 26.01
N LEU A 383 -12.97 13.25 24.87
CA LEU A 383 -12.62 13.75 23.54
C LEU A 383 -13.68 14.66 22.93
N LYS A 384 -14.90 14.65 23.50
CA LYS A 384 -15.99 15.56 23.11
C LYS A 384 -15.72 16.97 23.59
N ALA A 385 -16.48 17.92 23.06
CA ALA A 385 -16.37 19.31 23.45
C ALA A 385 -16.53 19.49 24.96
N GLN A 386 -15.60 20.21 25.54
CA GLN A 386 -15.56 20.54 26.97
C GLN A 386 -15.68 22.06 27.16
N SER A 387 -16.36 22.50 28.21
CA SER A 387 -16.38 23.88 28.59
C SER A 387 -14.98 24.30 29.07
N MET A 388 -14.41 25.29 28.41
CA MET A 388 -13.10 25.83 28.76
C MET A 388 -13.20 27.34 29.01
N GLY A 389 -12.80 27.74 30.19
CA GLY A 389 -12.69 29.14 30.60
C GLY A 389 -14.00 29.79 31.08
N PRO A 390 -13.94 31.05 31.55
CA PRO A 390 -15.04 31.75 32.18
C PRO A 390 -16.23 32.05 31.24
N GLU A 391 -16.04 32.02 29.93
CA GLU A 391 -17.09 32.26 28.93
C GLU A 391 -17.86 30.98 28.51
N ALA A 392 -17.64 29.87 29.18
CA ALA A 392 -18.28 28.56 28.89
C ALA A 392 -18.23 28.13 27.41
N LEU A 393 -17.19 28.56 26.69
CA LEU A 393 -16.98 28.16 25.29
C LEU A 393 -16.67 26.68 25.20
N MET A 394 -17.50 25.95 24.45
CA MET A 394 -17.30 24.53 24.20
C MET A 394 -16.20 24.35 23.15
N ARG A 395 -15.08 23.76 23.54
CA ARG A 395 -13.95 23.45 22.66
C ARG A 395 -13.63 21.96 22.63
N THR A 396 -13.34 21.45 21.45
CA THR A 396 -12.85 20.08 21.25
C THR A 396 -11.35 20.04 21.51
N PRO A 397 -10.83 19.05 22.26
CA PRO A 397 -9.39 18.87 22.44
C PRO A 397 -8.71 18.60 21.11
N VAL A 398 -7.63 19.31 20.82
CA VAL A 398 -6.76 19.10 19.67
C VAL A 398 -5.51 18.38 20.14
N PHE A 399 -5.09 17.32 19.41
CA PHE A 399 -3.91 16.54 19.74
C PHE A 399 -2.81 16.79 18.72
N ASP A 400 -1.61 17.03 19.21
CA ASP A 400 -0.41 16.99 18.39
C ASP A 400 0.08 15.54 18.31
N VAL A 401 0.31 15.06 17.08
CA VAL A 401 0.75 13.71 16.80
C VAL A 401 2.16 13.77 16.26
N THR A 402 3.10 13.27 17.04
CA THR A 402 4.50 13.11 16.64
C THR A 402 4.81 11.63 16.44
N VAL A 403 5.41 11.30 15.30
CA VAL A 403 5.87 9.96 14.98
C VAL A 403 7.39 9.93 15.11
N THR A 404 7.87 9.11 16.01
CA THR A 404 9.30 8.87 16.22
C THR A 404 9.66 7.45 15.83
N ALA A 405 10.66 7.30 14.96
CA ALA A 405 11.23 5.99 14.66
C ALA A 405 12.00 5.48 15.86
N GLN A 406 11.57 4.38 16.44
CA GLN A 406 12.43 3.62 17.35
C GLN A 406 13.28 2.66 16.52
N LYS A 407 14.59 2.92 16.47
CA LYS A 407 15.55 1.95 15.92
C LYS A 407 15.74 0.82 16.94
N HIS A 408 14.89 -0.19 16.90
CA HIS A 408 15.12 -1.45 17.61
C HIS A 408 15.87 -2.44 16.70
N THR A 409 17.14 -2.18 16.43
CA THR A 409 18.02 -3.23 15.91
C THR A 409 18.80 -3.82 17.06
N ALA A 410 19.01 -5.15 17.05
CA ALA A 410 19.84 -5.83 18.05
C ALA A 410 21.24 -5.18 18.19
N TYR A 411 21.73 -4.60 17.10
CA TYR A 411 22.99 -3.86 17.01
C TYR A 411 22.96 -2.53 17.80
N THR A 412 21.83 -1.83 17.87
CA THR A 412 21.72 -0.58 18.64
C THR A 412 21.75 -0.84 20.14
N LYS A 413 21.24 -2.00 20.59
CA LYS A 413 21.37 -2.42 21.98
C LYS A 413 22.82 -2.78 22.35
N LEU A 414 23.54 -3.44 21.45
CA LEU A 414 24.96 -3.74 21.63
C LEU A 414 25.82 -2.48 21.65
N ALA A 415 25.62 -1.55 20.71
CA ALA A 415 26.35 -0.29 20.63
C ALA A 415 26.04 0.66 21.81
N GLN A 416 24.85 0.59 22.39
CA GLN A 416 24.51 1.34 23.61
C GLN A 416 25.09 0.71 24.90
N ASN A 417 25.32 -0.61 24.88
CA ASN A 417 25.89 -1.33 26.02
C ASN A 417 27.44 -1.32 26.03
N GLU A 418 28.11 -1.11 24.89
CA GLU A 418 29.56 -0.99 24.82
C GLU A 418 30.14 0.14 25.71
N PRO A 419 29.61 1.38 25.73
CA PRO A 419 30.12 2.43 26.61
C PRO A 419 29.92 2.10 28.10
N VAL A 420 28.88 1.37 28.46
CA VAL A 420 28.61 0.97 29.85
C VAL A 420 29.61 -0.10 30.32
N SER A 421 29.99 -1.03 29.44
CA SER A 421 31.01 -2.04 29.73
C SER A 421 32.39 -1.43 29.92
N TYR A 422 32.77 -0.44 29.08
CA TYR A 422 34.05 0.27 29.22
C TYR A 422 34.12 1.15 30.49
N THR A 423 33.01 1.77 30.89
CA THR A 423 32.98 2.58 32.12
C THR A 423 33.05 1.70 33.38
N HIS A 424 32.47 0.51 33.35
CA HIS A 424 32.57 -0.42 34.47
C HIS A 424 33.98 -1.05 34.64
N LEU A 425 34.67 -1.35 33.54
CA LEU A 425 36.04 -1.85 33.57
C LEU A 425 37.03 -0.80 34.12
N ARG A 426 36.86 0.48 33.75
CA ARG A 426 37.70 1.58 34.30
C ARG A 426 37.42 1.90 35.77
N ALA A 427 36.21 1.64 36.27
CA ALA A 427 35.88 1.85 37.67
C ALA A 427 36.52 0.79 38.61
N HIS A 428 36.93 -0.36 38.11
CA HIS A 428 37.62 -1.40 38.84
C HIS A 428 39.15 -1.30 38.82
N GLU A 429 39.73 -0.48 37.94
CA GLU A 429 41.18 -0.23 37.88
C GLU A 429 41.66 0.97 38.73
N THR A 430 40.75 1.73 39.30
CA THR A 430 41.05 2.85 40.22
C THR A 430 40.67 2.54 41.64
#